data_3b15483667d064ddd893f077fb2e5a5e
#
_entry.id   3b15483667d064ddd893f077fb2e5a5e
#
_cell.length_a   1.000
_cell.length_b   1.000
_cell.length_c   1.000
_cell.angle_alpha   90.00
_cell.angle_beta   90.00
_cell.angle_gamma   90.00
#
_symmetry.space_group_name_H-M   'P 1'
#
loop_
_entity.id
_entity.type
_entity.pdbx_description
1 polymer ?
#
loop_
_entity_poly.entity_id
_entity_poly.type
_entity_poly.pdbx_seq_one_letter_code
_entity_poly.pdbx_strand_id
1 'polypeptide(L)'
;MEKLKYYWFYPLPFIMIFISLLIGPTQTLSAWDYLRWGMQAVFGTPYFDAEQFRLMQNILVNVRLPRILLTSMVGAALATAGNGLQALFRNPLVDSYVLGISSGAA
;
A
#
# COMPACT_ATOMS: atom_id res chain seq x y z
N MET A 1 28.19 7.27 -12.94
CA MET A 1 27.62 5.96 -12.53
C MET A 1 26.87 5.98 -11.18
N GLU A 2 27.08 6.97 -10.33
CA GLU A 2 26.36 7.04 -9.04
C GLU A 2 24.86 7.39 -9.18
N LYS A 3 24.47 8.19 -10.14
CA LYS A 3 23.06 8.60 -10.32
C LYS A 3 22.12 7.45 -10.70
N LEU A 4 22.63 6.39 -11.32
CA LEU A 4 21.82 5.22 -11.70
C LEU A 4 21.36 4.42 -10.47
N LYS A 5 22.05 4.48 -9.36
CA LYS A 5 21.76 3.76 -8.12
C LYS A 5 20.45 4.23 -7.46
N TYR A 6 20.09 5.51 -7.65
CA TYR A 6 18.89 6.09 -7.03
C TYR A 6 17.61 5.79 -7.80
N TYR A 7 17.69 5.53 -9.11
CA TYR A 7 16.52 5.19 -9.93
C TYR A 7 15.87 3.87 -9.52
N TRP A 8 16.62 2.98 -8.88
CA TRP A 8 16.12 1.70 -8.37
C TRP A 8 15.13 1.85 -7.22
N PHE A 9 15.17 2.97 -6.48
CA PHE A 9 14.27 3.23 -5.36
C PHE A 9 12.89 3.74 -5.78
N TYR A 10 12.73 4.30 -6.97
CA TYR A 10 11.44 4.84 -7.44
C TYR A 10 10.35 3.77 -7.62
N PRO A 11 10.61 2.58 -8.16
CA PRO A 11 9.58 1.55 -8.31
C PRO A 11 9.23 0.84 -6.99
N LEU A 12 10.05 0.99 -5.95
CA LEU A 12 9.90 0.26 -4.68
C LEU A 12 8.55 0.50 -3.99
N PRO A 13 8.03 1.74 -3.84
CA PRO A 13 6.71 1.97 -3.25
C PRO A 13 5.59 1.34 -4.09
N PHE A 14 5.68 1.35 -5.40
CA PHE A 14 4.68 0.72 -6.27
C PHE A 14 4.70 -0.80 -6.14
N ILE A 15 5.88 -1.40 -6.05
CA ILE A 15 6.05 -2.83 -5.80
C ILE A 15 5.45 -3.19 -4.44
N MET A 16 5.70 -2.40 -3.40
CA MET A 16 5.15 -2.61 -2.05
C MET A 16 3.62 -2.53 -2.04
N ILE A 17 3.03 -1.57 -2.74
CA ILE A 17 1.58 -1.45 -2.91
C ILE A 17 1.03 -2.71 -3.60
N PHE A 18 1.68 -3.17 -4.66
CA PHE A 18 1.27 -4.36 -5.40
C PHE A 18 1.37 -5.63 -4.55
N ILE A 19 2.46 -5.81 -3.81
CA ILE A 19 2.63 -6.93 -2.87
C ILE A 19 1.56 -6.88 -1.77
N SER A 20 1.25 -5.68 -1.24
CA SER A 20 0.22 -5.50 -0.22
C SER A 20 -1.19 -5.85 -0.71
N LEU A 21 -1.47 -5.69 -2.00
CA LEU A 21 -2.72 -6.16 -2.61
C LEU A 21 -2.83 -7.69 -2.61
N LEU A 22 -1.71 -8.38 -2.85
CA LEU A 22 -1.67 -9.85 -2.89
C LEU A 22 -1.67 -10.48 -1.51
N ILE A 23 -1.00 -9.87 -0.54
CA ILE A 23 -0.90 -10.38 0.84
C ILE A 23 -1.96 -9.68 1.69
N GLY A 24 -3.08 -10.34 1.93
CA GLY A 24 -4.13 -9.78 2.77
C GLY A 24 -4.53 -10.71 3.92
N PRO A 25 -5.07 -10.16 5.02
CA PRO A 25 -5.38 -10.89 6.25
C PRO A 25 -6.63 -11.78 6.17
N THR A 26 -7.19 -11.99 5.00
CA THR A 26 -8.34 -12.89 4.83
C THR A 26 -7.84 -14.34 4.83
N GLN A 27 -8.14 -15.06 5.90
CA GLN A 27 -7.82 -16.48 6.07
C GLN A 27 -8.47 -17.39 5.01
N THR A 28 -9.44 -16.87 4.28
CA THR A 28 -10.25 -17.62 3.29
C THR A 28 -9.74 -17.50 1.85
N LEU A 29 -8.86 -16.54 1.54
CA LEU A 29 -8.43 -16.27 0.17
C LEU A 29 -6.90 -16.32 0.09
N SER A 30 -6.39 -17.25 -0.71
CA SER A 30 -4.96 -17.39 -0.99
C SER A 30 -4.49 -16.34 -2.00
N ALA A 31 -3.19 -16.03 -1.99
CA ALA A 31 -2.57 -15.20 -3.04
C ALA A 31 -2.81 -15.76 -4.45
N TRP A 32 -2.94 -17.08 -4.58
CA TRP A 32 -3.31 -17.74 -5.83
C TRP A 32 -4.71 -17.38 -6.33
N ASP A 33 -5.66 -17.17 -5.43
CA ASP A 33 -7.03 -16.83 -5.80
C ASP A 33 -7.11 -15.42 -6.40
N TYR A 34 -6.27 -14.49 -5.92
CA TYR A 34 -6.16 -13.14 -6.52
C TYR A 34 -5.53 -13.15 -7.90
N LEU A 35 -4.52 -14.01 -8.13
CA LEU A 35 -3.93 -14.17 -9.45
C LEU A 35 -4.93 -14.78 -10.43
N ARG A 36 -5.70 -15.79 -10.01
CA ARG A 36 -6.77 -16.40 -10.80
C ARG A 36 -7.88 -15.40 -11.11
N TRP A 37 -8.29 -14.61 -10.11
CA TRP A 37 -9.27 -13.54 -10.32
C TRP A 37 -8.77 -12.52 -11.36
N GLY A 38 -7.52 -12.08 -11.27
CA GLY A 38 -6.90 -11.19 -12.25
C GLY A 38 -6.85 -11.79 -13.65
N MET A 39 -6.50 -13.08 -13.77
CA MET A 39 -6.54 -13.79 -15.05
C MET A 39 -7.97 -13.91 -15.60
N GLN A 40 -8.95 -14.17 -14.77
CA GLN A 40 -10.36 -14.21 -15.19
C GLN A 40 -10.85 -12.83 -15.64
N ALA A 41 -10.44 -11.76 -14.94
CA ALA A 41 -10.83 -10.39 -15.31
C ALA A 41 -10.22 -9.93 -16.64
N VAL A 42 -8.99 -10.36 -16.96
CA VAL A 42 -8.27 -9.95 -18.18
C VAL A 42 -8.54 -10.89 -19.36
N PHE A 43 -8.53 -12.20 -19.12
CA PHE A 43 -8.59 -13.21 -20.17
C PHE A 43 -9.96 -13.91 -20.28
N GLY A 44 -10.89 -13.64 -19.36
CA GLY A 44 -12.24 -14.24 -19.38
C GLY A 44 -12.26 -15.75 -19.05
N THR A 45 -11.20 -16.30 -18.48
CA THR A 45 -11.12 -17.73 -18.12
C THR A 45 -12.01 -18.00 -16.90
N PRO A 46 -12.99 -18.91 -16.94
CA PRO A 46 -13.93 -19.14 -15.85
C PRO A 46 -13.29 -19.96 -14.72
N TYR A 47 -12.56 -19.30 -13.82
CA TYR A 47 -12.02 -19.94 -12.61
C TYR A 47 -12.99 -19.90 -11.43
N PHE A 48 -13.85 -18.87 -11.41
CA PHE A 48 -14.80 -18.62 -10.33
C PHE A 48 -16.21 -18.44 -10.86
N ASP A 49 -17.20 -18.86 -10.08
CA ASP A 49 -18.61 -18.56 -10.34
C ASP A 49 -18.87 -17.05 -10.26
N ALA A 50 -19.93 -16.59 -10.91
CA ALA A 50 -20.27 -15.17 -10.99
C ALA A 50 -20.45 -14.52 -9.62
N GLU A 51 -20.92 -15.24 -8.62
CA GLU A 51 -21.08 -14.76 -7.25
C GLU A 51 -19.73 -14.61 -6.56
N GLN A 52 -18.88 -15.62 -6.65
CA GLN A 52 -17.51 -15.59 -6.09
C GLN A 52 -16.67 -14.50 -6.74
N PHE A 53 -16.79 -14.31 -8.04
CA PHE A 53 -16.10 -13.24 -8.76
C PHE A 53 -16.50 -11.85 -8.24
N ARG A 54 -17.80 -11.61 -8.06
CA ARG A 54 -18.34 -10.36 -7.50
C ARG A 54 -17.88 -10.13 -6.06
N LEU A 55 -17.86 -11.15 -5.22
CA LEU A 55 -17.37 -11.05 -3.85
C LEU A 55 -15.89 -10.65 -3.82
N MET A 56 -15.05 -11.30 -4.64
CA MET A 56 -13.65 -10.94 -4.76
C MET A 56 -13.44 -9.52 -5.28
N GLN A 57 -14.19 -9.12 -6.29
CA GLN A 57 -14.17 -7.76 -6.82
C GLN A 57 -14.52 -6.74 -5.75
N ASN A 58 -15.56 -6.96 -4.98
CA ASN A 58 -15.95 -6.08 -3.88
C ASN A 58 -14.87 -5.97 -2.81
N ILE A 59 -14.28 -7.07 -2.41
CA ILE A 59 -13.20 -7.09 -1.40
C ILE A 59 -11.97 -6.32 -1.91
N LEU A 60 -11.56 -6.57 -3.15
CA LEU A 60 -10.37 -5.93 -3.72
C LEU A 60 -10.59 -4.43 -3.94
N VAL A 61 -11.67 -4.07 -4.63
CA VAL A 61 -11.89 -2.69 -5.10
C VAL A 61 -12.46 -1.79 -4.00
N ASN A 62 -13.42 -2.28 -3.22
CA ASN A 62 -14.14 -1.45 -2.25
C ASN A 62 -13.54 -1.50 -0.84
N VAL A 63 -12.74 -2.51 -0.52
CA VAL A 63 -12.15 -2.65 0.83
C VAL A 63 -10.65 -2.51 0.81
N ARG A 64 -9.95 -3.32 0.01
CA ARG A 64 -8.48 -3.36 0.04
C ARG A 64 -7.82 -2.17 -0.64
N LEU A 65 -8.25 -1.86 -1.84
CA LEU A 65 -7.65 -0.80 -2.62
C LEU A 65 -7.74 0.56 -1.92
N PRO A 66 -8.90 1.02 -1.41
CA PRO A 66 -8.98 2.27 -0.67
C PRO A 66 -8.12 2.26 0.60
N ARG A 67 -8.09 1.14 1.32
CA ARG A 67 -7.28 1.01 2.55
C ARG A 67 -5.78 1.12 2.26
N ILE A 68 -5.29 0.48 1.21
CA ILE A 68 -3.88 0.51 0.82
C ILE A 68 -3.50 1.92 0.36
N LEU A 69 -4.34 2.56 -0.46
CA LEU A 69 -4.11 3.92 -0.92
C LEU A 69 -4.05 4.90 0.26
N LEU A 70 -5.01 4.82 1.17
CA LEU A 70 -5.07 5.67 2.35
C LEU A 70 -3.84 5.47 3.24
N THR A 71 -3.44 4.24 3.51
CA THR A 71 -2.25 3.92 4.29
C THR A 71 -0.97 4.45 3.62
N SER A 72 -0.89 4.33 2.29
CA SER A 72 0.25 4.85 1.52
C SER A 72 0.33 6.37 1.58
N MET A 73 -0.81 7.06 1.48
CA MET A 73 -0.89 8.53 1.60
C MET A 73 -0.49 8.99 3.00
N VAL A 74 -0.98 8.33 4.05
CA VAL A 74 -0.60 8.63 5.44
C VAL A 74 0.90 8.42 5.66
N GLY A 75 1.45 7.31 5.15
CA GLY A 75 2.88 7.05 5.24
C GLY A 75 3.73 8.11 4.52
N ALA A 76 3.32 8.53 3.32
CA ALA A 76 4.00 9.58 2.57
C ALA A 76 3.91 10.95 3.30
N ALA A 77 2.76 11.27 3.88
CA ALA A 77 2.57 12.50 4.65
C ALA A 77 3.46 12.51 5.90
N LEU A 78 3.52 11.41 6.65
CA LEU A 78 4.38 11.28 7.82
C LEU A 78 5.87 11.37 7.46
N ALA A 79 6.29 10.74 6.37
CA ALA A 79 7.67 10.81 5.89
C ALA A 79 8.07 12.25 5.51
N THR A 80 7.16 12.96 4.83
CA THR A 80 7.38 14.36 4.43
C THR A 80 7.44 15.28 5.65
N ALA A 81 6.51 15.12 6.58
CA ALA A 81 6.48 15.87 7.83
C ALA A 81 7.75 15.61 8.67
N GLY A 82 8.15 14.35 8.81
CA GLY A 82 9.37 13.97 9.52
C GLY A 82 10.62 14.63 8.92
N ASN A 83 10.77 14.58 7.59
CA ASN A 83 11.87 15.25 6.89
C ASN A 83 11.87 16.78 7.13
N GLY A 84 10.69 17.41 7.09
CA GLY A 84 10.54 18.83 7.36
C GLY A 84 10.97 19.21 8.78
N LEU A 85 10.59 18.40 9.77
CA LEU A 85 10.96 18.60 11.17
C LEU A 85 12.46 18.43 11.39
N GLN A 86 13.07 17.41 10.81
CA GLN A 86 14.51 17.17 10.91
C GLN A 86 15.31 18.32 10.30
N ALA A 87 14.85 18.87 9.18
CA ALA A 87 15.46 20.04 8.55
C ALA A 87 15.32 21.30 9.42
N LEU A 88 14.14 21.52 10.00
CA LEU A 88 13.85 22.70 10.83
C LEU A 88 14.68 22.69 12.12
N PHE A 89 14.74 21.55 12.80
CA PHE A 89 15.48 21.41 14.07
C PHE A 89 16.96 21.07 13.87
N ARG A 90 17.40 20.82 12.63
CA ARG A 90 18.76 20.36 12.29
C ARG A 90 19.21 19.17 13.13
N ASN A 91 18.28 18.31 13.48
CA ASN A 91 18.48 17.14 14.32
C ASN A 91 17.82 15.92 13.69
N PRO A 92 18.58 14.89 13.31
CA PRO A 92 18.04 13.67 12.67
C PRO A 92 17.20 12.79 13.63
N LEU A 93 17.24 13.05 14.92
CA LEU A 93 16.48 12.29 15.93
C LEU A 93 15.07 12.82 16.16
N VAL A 94 14.70 13.94 15.54
CA VAL A 94 13.37 14.52 15.65
C VAL A 94 12.43 13.80 14.68
N ASP A 95 11.32 13.33 15.20
CA ASP A 95 10.21 12.81 14.40
C ASP A 95 8.89 13.50 14.76
N SER A 96 7.83 13.22 14.00
CA SER A 96 6.51 13.79 14.22
C SER A 96 5.88 13.32 15.55
N TYR A 97 6.37 12.25 16.12
CA TYR A 97 5.88 11.70 17.39
C TYR A 97 6.34 12.54 18.59
N VAL A 98 7.59 13.04 18.54
CA VAL A 98 8.21 13.85 19.61
C VAL A 98 7.44 15.14 19.86
N LEU A 99 6.82 15.73 18.83
CA LEU A 99 6.03 16.95 18.96
C LEU A 99 4.62 16.70 19.52
N GLY A 100 4.25 15.48 19.84
CA GLY A 100 2.95 15.16 20.39
C GLY A 100 1.77 15.34 19.42
N ILE A 101 2.03 15.45 18.12
CA ILE A 101 0.99 15.65 17.10
C ILE A 101 0.05 14.46 17.08
N SER A 102 0.59 13.24 17.20
CA SER A 102 -0.21 12.02 17.21
C SER A 102 -1.08 11.90 18.46
N SER A 103 -0.60 12.34 19.62
CA SER A 103 -1.38 12.36 20.86
C SER A 103 -2.39 13.50 20.91
N GLY A 104 -2.12 14.62 20.23
CA GLY A 104 -3.03 15.73 20.11
C GLY A 104 -4.18 15.47 19.12
N ALA A 105 -4.01 14.55 18.18
CA ALA A 105 -5.04 14.14 17.21
C ALA A 105 -5.95 13.00 17.73
N ALA A 106 -5.57 12.37 18.82
CA ALA A 106 -6.38 11.34 19.46
C ALA A 106 -7.37 11.97 20.44
#